data_10ad0afcf66f0d68a409546ee3f0b820
#
_entry.id   10ad0afcf66f0d68a409546ee3f0b820
#
_cell.length_a   1.000
_cell.length_b   1.000
_cell.length_c   1.000
_cell.angle_alpha   90.00
_cell.angle_beta   90.00
_cell.angle_gamma   90.00
#
_symmetry.space_group_name_H-M   'P 1'
#
loop_
_entity.id
_entity.type
_entity.pdbx_description
1 polymer ?
#
loop_
_entity_poly.entity_id
_entity_poly.type
_entity_poly.pdbx_seq_one_letter_code
_entity_poly.pdbx_strand_id
1 'polypeptide(L)'
;MAEYKLGEIEMKFAELIWENEPIQSGELALLSLKELNWKRTTTYTVLKRLCDKGIFKNEKGMVSSLLSKQLFQAKQSEEFVEGTFGGSLPDFVAAFISQKKLSEEEIEELKRIIEGK
;
A
#
# COMPACT_ATOMS: atom_id res chain seq x y z
N MET A 1 13.45 -9.07 -2.96
CA MET A 1 12.48 -8.68 -3.97
C MET A 1 11.33 -7.92 -3.32
N ALA A 2 10.91 -6.82 -3.93
CA ALA A 2 9.90 -5.94 -3.33
C ALA A 2 8.48 -6.46 -3.55
N GLU A 3 7.98 -7.29 -2.63
CA GLU A 3 6.65 -7.89 -2.71
C GLU A 3 5.52 -6.87 -2.57
N TYR A 4 5.81 -5.77 -1.87
CA TYR A 4 4.80 -4.74 -1.59
C TYR A 4 4.96 -3.50 -2.45
N LYS A 5 5.74 -3.61 -3.52
CA LYS A 5 5.90 -2.51 -4.47
C LYS A 5 4.81 -2.60 -5.53
N LEU A 6 3.97 -1.58 -5.58
CA LEU A 6 2.92 -1.47 -6.59
C LEU A 6 3.16 -0.22 -7.43
N GLY A 7 2.80 -0.31 -8.72
CA GLY A 7 2.80 0.85 -9.57
C GLY A 7 1.67 1.80 -9.16
N GLU A 8 1.71 3.02 -9.68
CA GLU A 8 0.73 4.04 -9.33
C GLU A 8 -0.71 3.60 -9.61
N ILE A 9 -0.95 2.99 -10.77
CA ILE A 9 -2.29 2.54 -11.14
C ILE A 9 -2.72 1.34 -10.30
N GLU A 10 -1.79 0.42 -10.02
CA GLU A 10 -2.09 -0.72 -9.16
C GLU A 10 -2.45 -0.26 -7.75
N MET A 11 -1.78 0.79 -7.27
CA MET A 11 -2.08 1.34 -5.95
C MET A 11 -3.48 1.96 -5.93
N LYS A 12 -3.88 2.64 -7.00
CA LYS A 12 -5.24 3.18 -7.11
C LYS A 12 -6.27 2.08 -7.07
N PHE A 13 -6.01 0.98 -7.75
CA PHE A 13 -6.90 -0.17 -7.73
C PHE A 13 -6.98 -0.78 -6.34
N ALA A 14 -5.85 -0.93 -5.67
CA ALA A 14 -5.83 -1.44 -4.29
C ALA A 14 -6.66 -0.54 -3.37
N GLU A 15 -6.56 0.77 -3.54
CA GLU A 15 -7.34 1.71 -2.74
C GLU A 15 -8.84 1.55 -2.97
N LEU A 16 -9.27 1.28 -4.21
CA LEU A 16 -10.67 1.03 -4.49
C LEU A 16 -11.18 -0.18 -3.69
N ILE A 17 -10.37 -1.21 -3.56
CA ILE A 17 -10.76 -2.40 -2.80
C ILE A 17 -10.85 -2.06 -1.31
N TRP A 18 -9.82 -1.42 -0.75
CA TRP A 18 -9.82 -1.08 0.68
C TRP A 18 -11.00 -0.17 1.05
N GLU A 19 -11.40 0.72 0.15
CA GLU A 19 -12.51 1.64 0.41
C GLU A 19 -13.89 0.97 0.30
N ASN A 20 -13.98 -0.13 -0.43
CA ASN A 20 -15.26 -0.76 -0.75
C ASN A 20 -15.39 -2.21 -0.25
N GLU A 21 -14.39 -2.73 0.43
CA GLU A 21 -14.42 -4.13 0.87
C GLU A 21 -15.44 -4.39 1.98
N PRO A 22 -16.03 -5.59 2.08
CA PRO A 22 -15.94 -6.63 1.07
C PRO A 22 -16.76 -6.27 -0.15
N ILE A 23 -16.29 -6.65 -1.33
CA ILE A 23 -16.96 -6.29 -2.58
C ILE A 23 -16.94 -7.50 -3.52
N GLN A 24 -18.05 -7.74 -4.21
CA GLN A 24 -18.10 -8.83 -5.18
C GLN A 24 -17.22 -8.46 -6.39
N SER A 25 -16.55 -9.46 -6.93
CA SER A 25 -15.62 -9.24 -8.03
C SER A 25 -16.27 -8.60 -9.26
N GLY A 26 -17.55 -8.92 -9.52
CA GLY A 26 -18.28 -8.29 -10.62
C GLY A 26 -18.53 -6.81 -10.37
N GLU A 27 -18.86 -6.45 -9.14
CA GLU A 27 -19.05 -5.05 -8.76
C GLU A 27 -17.72 -4.30 -8.82
N LEU A 28 -16.65 -4.95 -8.39
CA LEU A 28 -15.31 -4.36 -8.46
C LEU A 28 -14.92 -4.09 -9.91
N ALA A 29 -15.27 -4.99 -10.83
CA ALA A 29 -15.00 -4.79 -12.24
C ALA A 29 -15.74 -3.57 -12.80
N LEU A 30 -17.00 -3.38 -12.38
CA LEU A 30 -17.77 -2.22 -12.79
C LEU A 30 -17.18 -0.93 -12.22
N LEU A 31 -16.76 -0.97 -10.97
CA LEU A 31 -16.13 0.18 -10.32
C LEU A 31 -14.80 0.53 -10.98
N SER A 32 -14.01 -0.49 -11.34
CA SER A 32 -12.73 -0.29 -12.00
C SER A 32 -12.89 0.27 -13.40
N LEU A 33 -13.94 -0.13 -14.10
CA LEU A 33 -14.27 0.45 -15.40
C LEU A 33 -14.57 1.94 -15.25
N LYS A 34 -15.35 2.29 -14.25
CA LYS A 34 -15.74 3.67 -13.99
C LYS A 34 -14.55 4.54 -13.55
N GLU A 35 -13.78 4.05 -12.60
CA GLU A 35 -12.73 4.86 -11.97
C GLU A 35 -11.38 4.79 -12.68
N LEU A 36 -11.06 3.67 -13.31
CA LEU A 36 -9.75 3.45 -13.93
C LEU A 36 -9.82 3.21 -15.43
N ASN A 37 -11.03 3.15 -15.97
CA ASN A 37 -11.26 2.83 -17.38
C ASN A 37 -10.66 1.48 -17.76
N TRP A 38 -10.73 0.52 -16.86
CA TRP A 38 -10.21 -0.83 -17.07
C TRP A 38 -11.28 -1.75 -17.60
N LYS A 39 -10.88 -2.55 -18.60
CA LYS A 39 -11.74 -3.64 -19.08
C LYS A 39 -11.85 -4.68 -17.97
N ARG A 40 -12.94 -5.46 -18.00
CA ARG A 40 -13.17 -6.51 -17.03
C ARG A 40 -12.01 -7.49 -16.91
N THR A 41 -11.43 -7.90 -18.05
CA THR A 41 -10.29 -8.81 -18.08
C THR A 41 -9.07 -8.22 -17.38
N THR A 42 -8.82 -6.93 -17.56
CA THR A 42 -7.72 -6.23 -16.89
C THR A 42 -7.92 -6.26 -15.38
N THR A 43 -9.14 -5.98 -14.94
CA THR A 43 -9.46 -5.99 -13.51
C THR A 43 -9.15 -7.35 -12.89
N TYR A 44 -9.62 -8.44 -13.52
CA TYR A 44 -9.37 -9.79 -12.98
C TYR A 44 -7.90 -10.18 -13.01
N THR A 45 -7.17 -9.75 -14.04
CA THR A 45 -5.74 -10.04 -14.13
C THR A 45 -4.96 -9.36 -13.01
N VAL A 46 -5.25 -8.08 -12.75
CA VAL A 46 -4.55 -7.35 -11.70
C VAL A 46 -5.00 -7.84 -10.32
N LEU A 47 -6.28 -8.14 -10.15
CA LEU A 47 -6.79 -8.67 -8.89
C LEU A 47 -6.07 -9.97 -8.52
N LYS A 48 -5.94 -10.88 -9.50
CA LYS A 48 -5.24 -12.13 -9.25
C LYS A 48 -3.80 -11.89 -8.82
N ARG A 49 -3.13 -10.95 -9.48
CA ARG A 49 -1.74 -10.60 -9.13
C ARG A 49 -1.63 -10.12 -7.68
N LEU A 50 -2.55 -9.26 -7.25
CA LEU A 50 -2.53 -8.74 -5.89
C LEU A 50 -2.91 -9.81 -4.86
N CYS A 51 -3.78 -10.74 -5.24
CA CYS A 51 -4.08 -11.89 -4.39
C CYS A 51 -2.86 -12.81 -4.26
N ASP A 52 -2.15 -13.04 -5.36
CA ASP A 52 -0.94 -13.87 -5.35
C ASP A 52 0.15 -13.24 -4.48
N LYS A 53 0.15 -11.91 -4.37
CA LYS A 53 1.09 -11.20 -3.48
C LYS A 53 0.67 -11.24 -2.01
N GLY A 54 -0.52 -11.78 -1.71
CA GLY A 54 -0.98 -11.90 -0.34
C GLY A 54 -1.59 -10.63 0.24
N ILE A 55 -1.93 -9.65 -0.62
CA ILE A 55 -2.52 -8.39 -0.17
C ILE A 55 -4.03 -8.52 -0.02
N PHE A 56 -4.66 -9.16 -0.99
CA PHE A 56 -6.11 -9.38 -1.02
C PHE A 56 -6.43 -10.85 -1.19
N LYS A 57 -7.69 -11.19 -0.98
CA LYS A 57 -8.20 -12.53 -1.25
C LYS A 57 -9.50 -12.42 -2.02
N ASN A 58 -9.79 -13.43 -2.81
CA ASN A 58 -11.04 -13.55 -3.55
C ASN A 58 -11.61 -14.93 -3.21
N GLU A 59 -12.57 -14.96 -2.30
CA GLU A 59 -13.22 -16.21 -1.90
C GLU A 59 -14.60 -16.28 -2.54
N LYS A 60 -14.73 -17.17 -3.50
CA LYS A 60 -15.98 -17.40 -4.21
C LYS A 60 -16.61 -16.09 -4.73
N GLY A 61 -15.77 -15.24 -5.28
CA GLY A 61 -16.19 -13.97 -5.85
C GLY A 61 -16.25 -12.81 -4.88
N MET A 62 -16.03 -13.04 -3.60
CA MET A 62 -16.01 -11.96 -2.61
C MET A 62 -14.58 -11.53 -2.34
N VAL A 63 -14.29 -10.28 -2.63
CA VAL A 63 -12.94 -9.71 -2.51
C VAL A 63 -12.82 -8.93 -1.20
N SER A 64 -11.75 -9.21 -0.47
CA SER A 64 -11.45 -8.49 0.77
C SER A 64 -9.95 -8.48 1.00
N SER A 65 -9.49 -7.67 1.95
CA SER A 65 -8.07 -7.54 2.20
C SER A 65 -7.55 -8.58 3.19
N LEU A 66 -6.32 -9.06 2.94
CA LEU A 66 -5.54 -9.83 3.91
C LEU A 66 -4.68 -8.88 4.71
N LEU A 67 -4.27 -7.77 4.10
CA LEU A 67 -3.53 -6.69 4.76
C LEU A 67 -4.36 -5.42 4.67
N SER A 68 -4.51 -4.73 5.79
CA SER A 68 -5.11 -3.40 5.77
C SER A 68 -4.20 -2.44 5.00
N LYS A 69 -4.75 -1.32 4.56
CA LYS A 69 -3.95 -0.30 3.88
C LYS A 69 -2.78 0.14 4.75
N GLN A 70 -3.05 0.36 6.04
CA GLN A 70 -2.04 0.80 6.99
C GLN A 70 -0.90 -0.22 7.14
N LEU A 71 -1.26 -1.50 7.28
CA LEU A 71 -0.26 -2.55 7.39
C LEU A 71 0.54 -2.70 6.10
N PHE A 72 -0.13 -2.58 4.95
CA PHE A 72 0.54 -2.64 3.65
C PHE A 72 1.58 -1.52 3.54
N GLN A 73 1.20 -0.30 3.93
CA GLN A 73 2.12 0.84 3.89
C GLN A 73 3.31 0.65 4.83
N ALA A 74 3.07 0.04 6.01
CA ALA A 74 4.15 -0.25 6.93
C ALA A 74 5.15 -1.23 6.31
N LYS A 75 4.65 -2.25 5.61
CA LYS A 75 5.50 -3.23 4.96
C LYS A 75 6.27 -2.63 3.78
N GLN A 76 5.65 -1.71 3.04
CA GLN A 76 6.34 -0.98 1.98
C GLN A 76 7.50 -0.16 2.55
N SER A 77 7.27 0.48 3.69
CA SER A 77 8.30 1.28 4.36
C SER A 77 9.48 0.42 4.77
N GLU A 78 9.21 -0.77 5.33
CA GLU A 78 10.25 -1.71 5.72
C GLU A 78 11.09 -2.13 4.51
N GLU A 79 10.44 -2.47 3.40
CA GLU A 79 11.13 -2.88 2.19
C GLU A 79 12.02 -1.76 1.64
N PHE A 80 11.52 -0.54 1.69
CA PHE A 80 12.26 0.61 1.21
C PHE A 80 13.53 0.83 2.04
N VAL A 81 13.38 0.84 3.36
CA VAL A 81 14.51 1.04 4.27
C VAL A 81 15.51 -0.11 4.14
N GLU A 82 15.01 -1.34 4.01
CA GLU A 82 15.88 -2.51 3.84
C GLU A 82 16.65 -2.42 2.53
N GLY A 83 15.97 -2.12 1.43
CA GLY A 83 16.59 -2.13 0.10
C GLY A 83 17.50 -0.94 -0.16
N THR A 84 17.17 0.22 0.39
CA THR A 84 17.90 1.46 0.09
C THR A 84 18.91 1.82 1.17
N PHE A 85 18.61 1.52 2.43
CA PHE A 85 19.43 1.91 3.57
C PHE A 85 19.93 0.72 4.40
N GLY A 86 19.91 -0.48 3.81
CA GLY A 86 20.42 -1.66 4.49
C GLY A 86 19.72 -1.97 5.81
N GLY A 87 18.47 -1.55 5.94
CA GLY A 87 17.69 -1.76 7.14
C GLY A 87 17.87 -0.71 8.23
N SER A 88 18.68 0.31 7.96
CA SER A 88 18.95 1.36 8.96
C SER A 88 17.93 2.49 8.89
N LEU A 89 16.98 2.50 9.80
CA LEU A 89 16.05 3.61 9.93
C LEU A 89 16.75 4.93 10.26
N PRO A 90 17.76 4.98 11.15
CA PRO A 90 18.49 6.23 11.38
C PRO A 90 19.13 6.79 10.12
N ASP A 91 19.68 5.93 9.25
CA ASP A 91 20.26 6.37 7.99
C ASP A 91 19.21 6.98 7.06
N PHE A 92 18.03 6.35 7.00
CA PHE A 92 16.92 6.89 6.22
C PHE A 92 16.52 8.27 6.73
N VAL A 93 16.35 8.41 8.04
CA VAL A 93 15.93 9.67 8.65
C VAL A 93 16.98 10.76 8.38
N ALA A 94 18.27 10.42 8.54
CA ALA A 94 19.34 11.37 8.28
C ALA A 94 19.34 11.86 6.83
N ALA A 95 19.16 10.93 5.89
CA ALA A 95 19.09 11.28 4.46
C ALA A 95 17.89 12.17 4.17
N PHE A 96 16.74 11.84 4.74
CA PHE A 96 15.52 12.61 4.56
C PHE A 96 15.69 14.05 5.06
N ILE A 97 16.19 14.19 6.28
CA ILE A 97 16.38 15.50 6.92
C ILE A 97 17.43 16.36 6.19
N SER A 98 18.43 15.73 5.56
CA SER A 98 19.45 16.47 4.85
C SER A 98 18.89 17.31 3.71
N GLN A 99 17.75 16.91 3.15
CA GLN A 99 17.12 17.60 2.03
C GLN A 99 15.85 18.33 2.41
N LYS A 100 15.21 17.95 3.50
CA LYS A 100 13.96 18.55 3.90
C LYS A 100 13.97 18.84 5.41
N LYS A 101 14.01 20.13 5.73
CA LYS A 101 14.03 20.57 7.12
C LYS A 101 12.70 20.29 7.81
N LEU A 102 12.77 19.69 8.99
CA LEU A 102 11.59 19.41 9.80
C LEU A 102 11.20 20.64 10.62
N SER A 103 9.91 20.84 10.79
CA SER A 103 9.41 21.87 11.68
C SER A 103 9.54 21.40 13.13
N GLU A 104 9.45 22.34 14.08
CA GLU A 104 9.49 21.99 15.49
C GLU A 104 8.33 21.07 15.86
N GLU A 105 7.17 21.30 15.27
CA GLU A 105 5.97 20.49 15.52
C GLU A 105 6.19 19.05 15.03
N GLU A 106 6.78 18.89 13.87
CA GLU A 106 7.08 17.56 13.32
C GLU A 106 8.09 16.82 14.21
N ILE A 107 9.10 17.54 14.70
CA ILE A 107 10.11 16.94 15.58
C ILE A 107 9.46 16.43 16.87
N GLU A 108 8.59 17.23 17.46
CA GLU A 108 7.90 16.84 18.71
C GLU A 108 6.99 15.63 18.47
N GLU A 109 6.29 15.62 17.36
CA GLU A 109 5.43 14.49 17.03
C GLU A 109 6.23 13.21 16.81
N LEU A 110 7.35 13.31 16.09
CA LEU A 110 8.24 12.17 15.88
C LEU A 110 8.79 11.63 17.19
N LYS A 111 9.16 12.52 18.10
CA LYS A 111 9.62 12.10 19.44
C LYS A 111 8.56 11.30 20.17
N ARG A 112 7.31 11.75 20.12
CA ARG A 112 6.21 11.03 20.76
C ARG A 112 6.03 9.64 20.16
N ILE A 113 6.10 9.54 18.83
CA ILE A 113 5.96 8.26 18.14
C ILE A 113 7.08 7.29 18.54
N ILE A 114 8.32 7.79 18.52
CA ILE A 114 9.49 6.97 18.85
C ILE A 114 9.46 6.49 20.30
N GLU A 115 9.04 7.35 21.19
CA GLU A 115 8.97 7.03 22.62
C GLU A 115 7.76 6.16 22.99
N GLY A 116 6.86 5.96 22.07
CA GLY A 116 5.69 5.11 22.29
C GLY A 116 4.64 5.72 23.21
N LYS A 117 4.57 7.03 23.22
CA LYS A 117 3.66 7.74 24.15
C LYS A 117 2.64 8.60 23.43
#